data_35403b126bbb2cf215078971244bbc0a
#
_entry.id   35403b126bbb2cf215078971244bbc0a
#
_cell.length_a   1.000
_cell.length_b   1.000
_cell.length_c   1.000
_cell.angle_alpha   90.00
_cell.angle_beta   90.00
_cell.angle_gamma   90.00
#
_symmetry.space_group_name_H-M   'P 1'
#
loop_
_entity.id
_entity.type
_entity.pdbx_description
1 polymer ?
#
loop_
_entity_poly.entity_id
_entity_poly.type
_entity_poly.pdbx_seq_one_letter_code
_entity_poly.pdbx_strand_id
1 'polypeptide(L)' 'MAIGERIHFFRTMRGMTQKYLGMALGFPEKSADVHLAQYENGSRTPKEDVTAALAKDPAIFP' A
#
# COMPACT_ATOMS: atom_id res chain seq x y z
N MET A 1 4.29 -14.83 -3.98
CA MET A 1 3.35 -13.96 -3.23
C MET A 1 2.90 -12.82 -4.13
N ALA A 2 1.59 -12.60 -4.22
CA ALA A 2 1.06 -11.51 -5.01
C ALA A 2 1.39 -10.17 -4.36
N ILE A 3 1.47 -9.11 -5.17
CA ILE A 3 1.82 -7.77 -4.66
C ILE A 3 0.83 -7.30 -3.58
N GLY A 4 -0.46 -7.61 -3.75
CA GLY A 4 -1.47 -7.22 -2.77
C GLY A 4 -1.27 -7.89 -1.42
N GLU A 5 -0.96 -9.18 -1.41
CA GLU A 5 -0.66 -9.92 -0.19
C GLU A 5 0.59 -9.36 0.48
N ARG A 6 1.59 -8.99 -0.30
CA ARG A 6 2.83 -8.43 0.20
C ARG A 6 2.60 -7.08 0.86
N ILE A 7 1.79 -6.23 0.24
CA ILE A 7 1.42 -4.93 0.82
C ILE A 7 0.70 -5.13 2.16
N HIS A 8 -0.26 -6.05 2.18
CA HIS A 8 -1.01 -6.37 3.40
C HIS A 8 -0.08 -6.85 4.50
N PHE A 9 0.83 -7.77 4.18
CA PHE A 9 1.77 -8.34 5.14
C PHE A 9 2.65 -7.25 5.76
N PHE A 10 3.26 -6.41 4.94
CA PHE A 10 4.13 -5.35 5.45
C PHE A 10 3.35 -4.32 6.26
N ARG A 11 2.16 -3.97 5.78
CA ARG A 11 1.33 -3.01 6.51
C ARG A 11 0.98 -3.52 7.91
N THR A 12 0.52 -4.76 8.00
CA THR A 12 0.12 -5.35 9.29
C THR A 12 1.32 -5.55 10.21
N MET A 13 2.46 -5.97 9.67
CA MET A 13 3.69 -6.11 10.45
C MET A 13 4.12 -4.80 11.08
N ARG A 14 3.93 -3.69 10.38
CA ARG A 14 4.33 -2.36 10.85
C ARG A 14 3.25 -1.67 11.68
N GLY A 15 2.08 -2.31 11.85
CA GLY A 15 0.99 -1.72 12.60
C GLY A 15 0.34 -0.52 11.91
N MET A 16 0.48 -0.41 10.60
CA MET A 16 -0.11 0.67 9.83
C MET A 16 -1.56 0.38 9.48
N THR A 17 -2.39 1.43 9.46
CA THR A 17 -3.74 1.32 8.90
C THR A 17 -3.68 1.46 7.37
N GLN A 18 -4.71 0.97 6.70
CA GLN A 18 -4.84 1.17 5.26
C GLN A 18 -4.83 2.66 4.90
N LYS A 19 -5.53 3.46 5.68
CA LYS A 19 -5.58 4.91 5.49
C LYS A 19 -4.18 5.53 5.60
N TYR A 20 -3.44 5.16 6.63
CA TYR A 20 -2.09 5.70 6.83
C TYR A 20 -1.19 5.40 5.64
N LEU A 21 -1.13 4.13 5.23
CA LEU A 21 -0.27 3.75 4.11
C LEU A 21 -0.75 4.39 2.81
N GLY A 22 -2.06 4.45 2.58
CA GLY A 22 -2.60 5.11 1.39
C GLY A 22 -2.21 6.58 1.31
N MET A 23 -2.27 7.28 2.42
CA MET A 23 -1.84 8.69 2.48
C MET A 23 -0.35 8.83 2.26
N ALA A 24 0.44 7.93 2.79
CA ALA A 24 1.90 7.92 2.58
C ALA A 24 2.25 7.72 1.11
N LEU A 25 1.40 7.03 0.36
CA LEU A 25 1.59 6.83 -1.08
C LEU A 25 1.07 8.00 -1.92
N GLY A 26 0.48 9.01 -1.29
CA GLY A 26 0.03 10.21 -1.97
C GLY A 26 -1.46 10.26 -2.28
N PHE A 27 -2.24 9.29 -1.83
CA PHE A 27 -3.69 9.33 -2.03
C PHE A 27 -4.36 10.28 -1.05
N PRO A 28 -5.48 10.92 -1.48
CA PRO A 28 -6.26 11.78 -0.59
C PRO A 28 -6.78 11.01 0.63
N GLU A 29 -6.89 11.68 1.75
CA GLU A 29 -7.36 11.07 2.98
C GLU A 29 -8.70 10.35 2.81
N LYS A 30 -9.62 10.96 2.05
CA LYS A 30 -10.97 10.41 1.86
C LYS A 30 -11.00 9.08 1.14
N SER A 31 -10.00 8.78 0.33
CA SER A 31 -9.97 7.57 -0.49
C SER A 31 -8.74 6.69 -0.25
N ALA A 32 -7.86 7.09 0.66
CA ALA A 32 -6.62 6.38 0.90
C ALA A 32 -6.85 4.92 1.30
N ASP A 33 -7.76 4.68 2.23
CA ASP A 33 -8.11 3.35 2.69
C ASP A 33 -8.74 2.49 1.59
N VAL A 34 -9.58 3.11 0.75
CA VAL A 34 -10.22 2.42 -0.36
C VAL A 34 -9.18 1.95 -1.38
N HIS A 35 -8.23 2.81 -1.72
CA HIS A 35 -7.15 2.45 -2.65
C HIS A 35 -6.32 1.30 -2.10
N LEU A 36 -5.95 1.36 -0.83
CA LEU A 36 -5.16 0.31 -0.21
C LEU A 36 -5.92 -1.01 -0.15
N ALA A 37 -7.20 -0.97 0.20
CA ALA A 37 -8.02 -2.17 0.24
C ALA A 37 -8.08 -2.84 -1.13
N GLN A 38 -8.21 -2.05 -2.20
CA GLN A 38 -8.26 -2.57 -3.57
C GLN A 38 -6.92 -3.19 -3.98
N TYR A 39 -5.80 -2.61 -3.59
CA TYR A 39 -4.50 -3.19 -3.85
C TYR A 39 -4.30 -4.50 -3.08
N GLU A 40 -4.72 -4.52 -1.83
CA GLU A 40 -4.53 -5.70 -0.97
C GLU A 40 -5.39 -6.88 -1.42
N ASN A 41 -6.62 -6.62 -1.90
CA ASN A 41 -7.53 -7.70 -2.32
C ASN A 41 -7.38 -8.08 -3.79
N GLY A 42 -6.51 -7.39 -4.53
CA GLY A 42 -6.27 -7.71 -5.94
C GLY A 42 -7.26 -7.09 -6.91
N SER A 43 -8.21 -6.27 -6.46
CA SER A 43 -9.15 -5.58 -7.34
C SER A 43 -8.45 -4.57 -8.25
N ARG A 44 -7.34 -4.02 -7.78
CA ARG A 44 -6.49 -3.12 -8.55
C ARG A 44 -5.04 -3.49 -8.38
N THR A 45 -4.29 -3.38 -9.47
CA THR A 45 -2.84 -3.56 -9.44
C THR A 45 -2.19 -2.18 -9.31
N PRO A 46 -1.26 -2.00 -8.36
CA PRO A 46 -0.55 -0.73 -8.24
C PRO A 46 0.18 -0.39 -9.52
N LYS A 47 0.10 0.88 -9.93
CA LYS A 47 0.85 1.35 -11.08
C LYS A 47 2.34 1.45 -10.72
N GLU A 48 3.17 1.61 -11.75
CA GLU A 48 4.61 1.64 -11.59
C GLU A 48 5.07 2.76 -10.64
N ASP A 49 4.43 3.91 -10.67
CA ASP A 49 4.76 5.02 -9.78
C ASP A 49 4.46 4.69 -8.31
N VAL A 50 3.37 4.00 -8.05
CA VAL A 50 3.01 3.55 -6.69
C VAL A 50 4.00 2.47 -6.22
N THR A 51 4.32 1.52 -7.09
CA THR A 51 5.27 0.47 -6.78
C THR A 51 6.66 1.05 -6.50
N ALA A 52 7.06 2.05 -7.27
CA ALA A 52 8.33 2.75 -7.06
C ALA A 52 8.35 3.48 -5.72
N ALA A 53 7.23 4.11 -5.35
CA ALA A 53 7.13 4.79 -4.05
C ALA A 53 7.25 3.81 -2.89
N LEU A 54 6.63 2.64 -3.01
CA LEU A 54 6.76 1.58 -2.01
C LEU A 54 8.20 1.08 -1.90
N ALA A 55 8.87 0.92 -3.04
CA ALA A 55 10.25 0.43 -3.06
C ALA A 55 11.25 1.43 -2.49
N LYS A 56 10.94 2.73 -2.55
CA LYS A 56 11.82 3.77 -2.02
C LYS A 56 11.81 3.86 -0.51
N ASP A 57 10.77 3.36 0.13
CA ASP A 57 10.66 3.42 1.57
C ASP A 57 11.13 2.09 2.17
N PRO A 58 12.35 2.05 2.75
CA PRO A 58 12.87 0.82 3.34
C PRO A 58 12.05 0.34 4.55
N ALA A 59 11.21 1.20 5.10
CA ALA A 59 10.31 0.81 6.18
C ALA A 59 9.13 -0.03 5.67
N ILE A 60 8.80 0.09 4.39
CA ILE A 60 7.69 -0.64 3.77
C ILE A 60 8.21 -1.89 3.05
N PHE A 61 9.27 -1.75 2.26
CA PHE A 61 9.89 -2.87 1.55
C PHE A 61 11.39 -2.85 1.84
N PRO A 62 11.85 -3.75 2.69
CA PRO A 62 13.29 -3.85 2.96
C PRO A 62 14.09 -4.27 1.75
#